data_982ce73fd7af0b255d37298d1bae8db3
#
_entry.id   982ce73fd7af0b255d37298d1bae8db3
#
_cell.length_a   1.000
_cell.length_b   1.000
_cell.length_c   1.000
_cell.angle_alpha   90.00
_cell.angle_beta   90.00
_cell.angle_gamma   90.00
#
_symmetry.space_group_name_H-M   'P 1'
#
loop_
_entity.id
_entity.type
_entity.pdbx_description
1 polymer ?
#
loop_
_entity_poly.entity_id
_entity_poly.type
_entity_poly.pdbx_seq_one_letter_code
_entity_poly.pdbx_strand_id
1 'polypeptide(L)'
;GTIPNDSIIKSVEFLYLHDDEQTMLGGISSVDSFDGRWYVLDNSNRSKIVMYDAEGRPLNRYDRTGRGPGEYAEITDCDIDPATGRIYVLCGPPKIIILDSELNFIREIPLTQFYHRIAYDNDGILLFSGYDSAVDRMAGDGSVKRIFETAKDAYYTDSRAPVFIRSGHDIYFQTEPSDSLYRITHTGCEVAAAYDYMNREEAQARHRTESLIGLKAMEYVRPKVLCVMRDGDNLSFIYNRIVYNVSMEYNGEYHNFALNIAGLSNALAMTGNKLVGWIYSHNYDPDLAATIYDGVELHEIDDWDDAKRESGNPILVIHTLAKC
;
A
#
# COMPACT_ATOMS: atom_id res chain seq x y z
N GLY A 1 -1.29 20.71 17.66
CA GLY A 1 -2.19 21.49 16.85
C GLY A 1 -2.85 20.67 15.78
N THR A 2 -3.92 21.16 15.15
CA THR A 2 -4.51 20.56 13.94
C THR A 2 -3.98 21.33 12.74
N ILE A 3 -3.38 20.67 11.75
CA ILE A 3 -3.07 21.29 10.46
C ILE A 3 -4.37 21.30 9.65
N PRO A 4 -4.72 22.42 8.97
CA PRO A 4 -5.79 22.43 8.00
C PRO A 4 -5.53 21.42 6.87
N ASN A 5 -6.55 20.73 6.42
CA ASN A 5 -6.44 19.71 5.36
C ASN A 5 -5.84 20.28 4.07
N ASP A 6 -6.19 21.51 3.71
CA ASP A 6 -5.72 22.26 2.53
C ASP A 6 -4.20 22.54 2.52
N SER A 7 -3.56 22.51 3.69
CA SER A 7 -2.10 22.67 3.80
C SER A 7 -1.33 21.45 3.30
N ILE A 8 -1.96 20.28 3.24
CA ILE A 8 -1.30 19.01 2.96
C ILE A 8 -1.95 18.32 1.76
N ILE A 9 -3.28 18.38 1.66
CA ILE A 9 -4.06 17.78 0.59
C ILE A 9 -4.44 18.90 -0.38
N LYS A 10 -3.98 18.79 -1.62
CA LYS A 10 -4.33 19.71 -2.69
C LYS A 10 -5.73 19.42 -3.23
N SER A 11 -6.00 18.15 -3.52
CA SER A 11 -7.30 17.72 -4.02
C SER A 11 -7.62 16.30 -3.55
N VAL A 12 -8.91 15.98 -3.49
CA VAL A 12 -9.44 14.64 -3.27
C VAL A 12 -10.35 14.28 -4.41
N GLU A 13 -10.14 13.10 -4.97
CA GLU A 13 -10.93 12.53 -6.04
C GLU A 13 -11.57 11.23 -5.58
N PHE A 14 -12.86 11.08 -5.79
CA PHE A 14 -13.60 9.84 -5.58
C PHE A 14 -13.83 9.18 -6.93
N LEU A 15 -13.12 8.09 -7.18
CA LEU A 15 -13.20 7.34 -8.43
C LEU A 15 -13.98 6.05 -8.22
N TYR A 16 -15.21 6.02 -8.74
CA TYR A 16 -16.07 4.82 -8.71
C TYR A 16 -15.53 3.78 -9.70
N LEU A 17 -15.22 2.58 -9.21
CA LEU A 17 -14.77 1.48 -10.05
C LEU A 17 -15.99 0.73 -10.60
N HIS A 18 -16.21 0.85 -11.91
CA HIS A 18 -17.22 0.08 -12.61
C HIS A 18 -16.83 -1.39 -12.70
N ASP A 19 -17.79 -2.26 -12.74
CA ASP A 19 -17.56 -3.69 -12.89
C ASP A 19 -18.45 -4.33 -13.95
N ASP A 20 -18.09 -5.53 -14.31
CA ASP A 20 -18.89 -6.50 -15.03
C ASP A 20 -18.73 -7.87 -14.33
N GLU A 21 -19.39 -8.90 -14.83
CA GLU A 21 -19.31 -10.27 -14.24
C GLU A 21 -17.87 -10.80 -14.10
N GLN A 22 -16.92 -10.25 -14.86
CA GLN A 22 -15.55 -10.71 -14.92
C GLN A 22 -14.58 -9.84 -14.12
N THR A 23 -14.94 -8.58 -13.90
CA THR A 23 -14.09 -7.59 -13.23
C THR A 23 -14.53 -7.26 -11.81
N MET A 24 -15.71 -7.78 -11.37
CA MET A 24 -16.20 -7.60 -10.00
C MET A 24 -15.10 -7.88 -8.96
N LEU A 25 -14.87 -6.92 -8.07
CA LEU A 25 -13.87 -7.01 -7.01
C LEU A 25 -14.49 -7.49 -5.70
N GLY A 26 -13.88 -8.47 -5.07
CA GLY A 26 -14.28 -8.95 -3.73
C GLY A 26 -13.58 -8.17 -2.60
N GLY A 27 -12.46 -7.55 -2.90
CA GLY A 27 -11.69 -6.72 -1.97
C GLY A 27 -10.43 -6.18 -2.64
N ILE A 28 -9.95 -5.04 -2.18
CA ILE A 28 -8.73 -4.41 -2.71
C ILE A 28 -7.58 -4.64 -1.75
N SER A 29 -6.50 -5.23 -2.24
CA SER A 29 -5.26 -5.49 -1.48
C SER A 29 -4.14 -4.52 -1.81
N SER A 30 -4.03 -4.11 -3.07
CA SER A 30 -3.14 -3.03 -3.49
C SER A 30 -3.71 -2.28 -4.68
N VAL A 31 -3.24 -1.06 -4.87
CA VAL A 31 -3.57 -0.19 -5.99
C VAL A 31 -2.31 0.50 -6.45
N ASP A 32 -2.07 0.47 -7.75
CA ASP A 32 -1.00 1.22 -8.40
C ASP A 32 -1.54 2.00 -9.59
N SER A 33 -0.76 2.96 -10.08
CA SER A 33 -1.11 3.69 -11.29
C SER A 33 0.08 3.83 -12.24
N PHE A 34 -0.20 3.77 -13.54
CA PHE A 34 0.77 4.04 -14.58
C PHE A 34 0.05 4.58 -15.81
N ASP A 35 0.58 5.67 -16.38
CA ASP A 35 0.07 6.29 -17.63
C ASP A 35 -1.44 6.57 -17.63
N GLY A 36 -1.94 7.13 -16.49
CA GLY A 36 -3.36 7.47 -16.34
C GLY A 36 -4.29 6.28 -16.12
N ARG A 37 -3.77 5.09 -15.93
CA ARG A 37 -4.53 3.87 -15.65
C ARG A 37 -4.32 3.43 -14.22
N TRP A 38 -5.31 2.75 -13.66
CA TRP A 38 -5.27 2.16 -12.34
C TRP A 38 -5.19 0.64 -12.43
N TYR A 39 -4.34 0.05 -11.61
CA TYR A 39 -4.15 -1.40 -11.49
C TYR A 39 -4.53 -1.80 -10.08
N VAL A 40 -5.58 -2.59 -9.96
CA VAL A 40 -6.15 -3.00 -8.68
C VAL A 40 -5.94 -4.49 -8.48
N LEU A 41 -5.22 -4.84 -7.43
CA LEU A 41 -5.09 -6.23 -6.99
C LEU A 41 -6.26 -6.57 -6.08
N ASP A 42 -7.08 -7.50 -6.53
CA ASP A 42 -8.06 -8.20 -5.71
C ASP A 42 -7.47 -9.52 -5.22
N ASN A 43 -7.28 -9.64 -3.93
CA ASN A 43 -6.73 -10.83 -3.28
C ASN A 43 -7.78 -11.58 -2.43
N SER A 44 -9.06 -11.43 -2.74
CA SER A 44 -10.17 -12.10 -2.04
C SER A 44 -10.26 -13.58 -2.40
N ASN A 45 -11.40 -14.09 -2.83
CA ASN A 45 -11.62 -15.52 -3.10
C ASN A 45 -10.88 -16.05 -4.34
N ARG A 46 -10.64 -15.22 -5.34
CA ARG A 46 -9.92 -15.52 -6.57
C ARG A 46 -9.07 -14.32 -6.94
N SER A 47 -7.78 -14.44 -6.65
CA SER A 47 -6.85 -13.35 -6.88
C SER A 47 -6.78 -12.97 -8.35
N LYS A 48 -6.87 -11.68 -8.63
CA LYS A 48 -6.74 -11.11 -9.99
C LYS A 48 -6.23 -9.68 -9.94
N ILE A 49 -5.71 -9.21 -11.05
CA ILE A 49 -5.42 -7.79 -11.25
C ILE A 49 -6.39 -7.27 -12.30
N VAL A 50 -7.06 -6.16 -11.99
CA VAL A 50 -7.96 -5.47 -12.92
C VAL A 50 -7.36 -4.12 -13.25
N MET A 51 -7.30 -3.80 -14.54
CA MET A 51 -6.85 -2.50 -15.05
C MET A 51 -8.06 -1.64 -15.41
N TYR A 52 -8.04 -0.39 -14.95
CA TYR A 52 -9.09 0.59 -15.17
C TYR A 52 -8.53 1.82 -15.89
N ASP A 53 -9.39 2.51 -16.64
CA ASP A 53 -9.09 3.84 -17.15
C ASP A 53 -9.19 4.93 -16.07
N ALA A 54 -8.96 6.19 -16.47
CA ALA A 54 -9.02 7.33 -15.57
C ALA A 54 -10.45 7.60 -15.03
N GLU A 55 -11.49 7.10 -15.72
CA GLU A 55 -12.89 7.21 -15.32
C GLU A 55 -13.40 5.98 -14.53
N GLY A 56 -12.50 5.06 -14.18
CA GLY A 56 -12.85 3.87 -13.40
C GLY A 56 -13.55 2.76 -14.21
N ARG A 57 -13.50 2.81 -15.56
CA ARG A 57 -14.05 1.75 -16.40
C ARG A 57 -13.01 0.64 -16.59
N PRO A 58 -13.39 -0.65 -16.44
CA PRO A 58 -12.46 -1.74 -16.61
C PRO A 58 -11.99 -1.85 -18.07
N LEU A 59 -10.67 -1.94 -18.27
CA LEU A 59 -10.04 -2.10 -19.58
C LEU A 59 -9.58 -3.52 -19.84
N ASN A 60 -8.95 -4.14 -18.85
CA ASN A 60 -8.39 -5.49 -18.96
C ASN A 60 -8.23 -6.12 -17.57
N ARG A 61 -8.02 -7.43 -17.54
CA ARG A 61 -7.71 -8.16 -16.30
C ARG A 61 -6.68 -9.25 -16.51
N TYR A 62 -5.94 -9.57 -15.46
CA TYR A 62 -5.11 -10.75 -15.37
C TYR A 62 -5.70 -11.71 -14.33
N ASP A 63 -6.36 -12.74 -14.82
CA ASP A 63 -7.05 -13.77 -14.05
C ASP A 63 -6.70 -15.13 -14.66
N ARG A 64 -5.55 -15.67 -14.28
CA ARG A 64 -5.01 -16.92 -14.81
C ARG A 64 -4.72 -17.94 -13.71
N THR A 65 -5.75 -18.36 -13.03
CA THR A 65 -5.61 -19.42 -12.01
C THR A 65 -5.28 -20.75 -12.67
N GLY A 66 -4.17 -21.38 -12.26
CA GLY A 66 -3.72 -22.67 -12.81
C GLY A 66 -2.27 -23.00 -12.43
N ARG A 67 -1.64 -23.89 -13.24
CA ARG A 67 -0.28 -24.37 -13.01
C ARG A 67 0.64 -24.27 -14.22
N GLY A 68 0.17 -23.73 -15.31
CA GLY A 68 0.93 -23.51 -16.53
C GLY A 68 1.81 -22.25 -16.47
N PRO A 69 2.58 -21.96 -17.54
CA PRO A 69 3.33 -20.71 -17.65
C PRO A 69 2.40 -19.50 -17.57
N GLY A 70 2.75 -18.54 -16.71
CA GLY A 70 1.92 -17.36 -16.45
C GLY A 70 0.64 -17.66 -15.67
N GLU A 71 0.43 -18.88 -15.15
CA GLU A 71 -0.69 -19.21 -14.27
C GLU A 71 -0.22 -19.23 -12.82
N TYR A 72 -1.14 -19.05 -11.88
CA TYR A 72 -0.88 -19.02 -10.43
C TYR A 72 -2.00 -19.69 -9.65
N ALA A 73 -1.71 -20.10 -8.41
CA ALA A 73 -2.76 -20.51 -7.47
C ALA A 73 -3.34 -19.29 -6.73
N GLU A 74 -2.47 -18.35 -6.37
CA GLU A 74 -2.83 -17.09 -5.70
C GLU A 74 -1.82 -16.00 -6.05
N ILE A 75 -2.25 -14.75 -6.00
CA ILE A 75 -1.37 -13.58 -6.04
C ILE A 75 -1.20 -13.11 -4.59
N THR A 76 0.05 -12.98 -4.17
CA THR A 76 0.37 -12.50 -2.81
C THR A 76 0.50 -10.98 -2.77
N ASP A 77 1.17 -10.40 -3.79
CA ASP A 77 1.42 -8.97 -3.89
C ASP A 77 1.83 -8.59 -5.31
N CYS A 78 1.83 -7.30 -5.64
CA CYS A 78 2.36 -6.81 -6.90
C CYS A 78 2.91 -5.39 -6.76
N ASP A 79 3.81 -5.01 -7.66
CA ASP A 79 4.33 -3.65 -7.78
C ASP A 79 4.61 -3.33 -9.25
N ILE A 80 4.58 -2.04 -9.59
CA ILE A 80 4.76 -1.55 -10.95
C ILE A 80 6.10 -0.80 -11.06
N ASP A 81 6.86 -1.10 -12.09
CA ASP A 81 7.99 -0.27 -12.49
C ASP A 81 7.47 1.08 -13.04
N PRO A 82 7.70 2.19 -12.34
CA PRO A 82 7.15 3.49 -12.73
C PRO A 82 7.74 4.05 -14.02
N ALA A 83 8.85 3.49 -14.51
CA ALA A 83 9.48 3.93 -15.74
C ALA A 83 8.93 3.22 -16.98
N THR A 84 8.54 1.96 -16.86
CA THR A 84 8.16 1.11 -18.00
C THR A 84 6.73 0.58 -17.95
N GLY A 85 6.05 0.69 -16.82
CA GLY A 85 4.72 0.12 -16.59
C GLY A 85 4.73 -1.41 -16.48
N ARG A 86 5.90 -2.06 -16.40
CA ARG A 86 5.97 -3.50 -16.16
C ARG A 86 5.46 -3.82 -14.76
N ILE A 87 4.66 -4.87 -14.66
CA ILE A 87 4.06 -5.30 -13.42
C ILE A 87 4.75 -6.57 -12.97
N TYR A 88 5.21 -6.57 -11.73
CA TYR A 88 5.86 -7.69 -11.07
C TYR A 88 4.88 -8.30 -10.08
N VAL A 89 4.40 -9.50 -10.37
CA VAL A 89 3.34 -10.16 -9.61
C VAL A 89 3.95 -11.32 -8.80
N LEU A 90 3.91 -11.19 -7.49
CA LEU A 90 4.37 -12.23 -6.57
C LEU A 90 3.27 -13.26 -6.35
N CYS A 91 3.58 -14.54 -6.59
CA CYS A 91 2.58 -15.60 -6.65
C CYS A 91 2.94 -16.84 -5.84
N GLY A 92 1.91 -17.59 -5.48
CA GLY A 92 2.00 -19.01 -5.10
C GLY A 92 1.64 -19.94 -6.28
N PRO A 93 2.38 -21.06 -6.52
CA PRO A 93 3.66 -21.43 -5.92
C PRO A 93 4.74 -20.38 -6.15
N PRO A 94 5.84 -20.36 -5.33
CA PRO A 94 6.76 -19.25 -5.27
C PRO A 94 7.38 -18.90 -6.62
N LYS A 95 6.94 -17.79 -7.18
CA LYS A 95 7.47 -17.19 -8.42
C LYS A 95 7.07 -15.74 -8.55
N ILE A 96 7.73 -15.04 -9.45
CA ILE A 96 7.33 -13.73 -9.93
C ILE A 96 6.86 -13.87 -11.37
N ILE A 97 5.65 -13.43 -11.66
CA ILE A 97 5.16 -13.27 -13.02
C ILE A 97 5.39 -11.82 -13.44
N ILE A 98 5.93 -11.61 -14.63
CA ILE A 98 6.17 -10.28 -15.19
C ILE A 98 5.18 -10.07 -16.33
N LEU A 99 4.41 -8.98 -16.23
CA LEU A 99 3.45 -8.54 -17.21
C LEU A 99 3.90 -7.22 -17.84
N ASP A 100 3.39 -6.91 -19.03
CA ASP A 100 3.45 -5.55 -19.58
C ASP A 100 2.34 -4.67 -18.99
N SER A 101 2.33 -3.40 -19.38
CA SER A 101 1.31 -2.43 -18.94
C SER A 101 -0.10 -2.75 -19.42
N GLU A 102 -0.28 -3.63 -20.40
CA GLU A 102 -1.58 -4.11 -20.90
C GLU A 102 -2.01 -5.42 -20.21
N LEU A 103 -1.30 -5.86 -19.13
CA LEU A 103 -1.49 -7.13 -18.44
C LEU A 103 -1.20 -8.39 -19.29
N ASN A 104 -0.41 -8.27 -20.36
CA ASN A 104 0.04 -9.44 -21.11
C ASN A 104 1.24 -10.09 -20.43
N PHE A 105 1.22 -11.44 -20.39
CA PHE A 105 2.33 -12.22 -19.85
C PHE A 105 3.60 -12.04 -20.68
N ILE A 106 4.70 -11.69 -20.01
CA ILE A 106 6.04 -11.59 -20.63
C ILE A 106 6.86 -12.84 -20.29
N ARG A 107 7.07 -13.09 -19.00
CA ARG A 107 7.83 -14.23 -18.48
C ARG A 107 7.56 -14.46 -17.00
N GLU A 108 8.07 -15.54 -16.46
CA GLU A 108 8.08 -15.80 -15.03
C GLU A 108 9.49 -16.13 -14.52
N ILE A 109 9.71 -15.88 -13.23
CA ILE A 109 10.95 -16.18 -12.53
C ILE A 109 10.59 -17.06 -11.34
N PRO A 110 11.07 -18.31 -11.28
CA PRO A 110 10.85 -19.17 -10.12
C PRO A 110 11.62 -18.64 -8.90
N LEU A 111 11.01 -18.74 -7.74
CA LEU A 111 11.62 -18.41 -6.46
C LEU A 111 11.89 -19.67 -5.65
N THR A 112 12.93 -19.64 -4.83
CA THR A 112 13.34 -20.77 -3.99
C THR A 112 12.60 -20.81 -2.64
N GLN A 113 11.92 -19.71 -2.27
CA GLN A 113 11.18 -19.57 -1.03
C GLN A 113 9.97 -18.63 -1.22
N PHE A 114 9.06 -18.65 -0.25
CA PHE A 114 7.94 -17.71 -0.22
C PHE A 114 8.37 -16.33 0.25
N TYR A 115 7.80 -15.31 -0.39
CA TYR A 115 7.87 -13.93 0.03
C TYR A 115 6.46 -13.35 0.17
N HIS A 116 6.33 -12.31 0.98
CA HIS A 116 5.03 -11.73 1.33
C HIS A 116 4.78 -10.39 0.65
N ARG A 117 5.85 -9.65 0.32
CA ARG A 117 5.76 -8.36 -0.38
C ARG A 117 6.85 -8.24 -1.42
N ILE A 118 6.55 -7.44 -2.44
CA ILE A 118 7.45 -7.16 -3.55
C ILE A 118 7.50 -5.66 -3.80
N ALA A 119 8.67 -5.14 -4.19
CA ALA A 119 8.79 -3.81 -4.76
C ALA A 119 9.84 -3.82 -5.87
N TYR A 120 9.58 -3.09 -6.94
CA TYR A 120 10.55 -2.87 -8.00
C TYR A 120 11.48 -1.72 -7.59
N ASP A 121 12.78 -1.93 -7.72
CA ASP A 121 13.84 -0.94 -7.54
C ASP A 121 14.71 -0.90 -8.79
N ASN A 122 15.30 0.25 -9.10
CA ASN A 122 16.21 0.37 -10.27
C ASN A 122 17.39 -0.61 -10.21
N ASP A 123 17.78 -1.03 -9.02
CA ASP A 123 18.86 -1.98 -8.76
C ASP A 123 18.39 -3.44 -8.73
N GLY A 124 17.08 -3.70 -8.88
CA GLY A 124 16.52 -5.06 -8.87
C GLY A 124 15.14 -5.14 -8.25
N ILE A 125 14.73 -6.34 -7.88
CA ILE A 125 13.44 -6.60 -7.26
C ILE A 125 13.67 -6.82 -5.76
N LEU A 126 12.98 -6.05 -4.94
CA LEU A 126 12.98 -6.19 -3.49
C LEU A 126 11.91 -7.20 -3.08
N LEU A 127 12.27 -8.12 -2.21
CA LEU A 127 11.42 -9.20 -1.75
C LEU A 127 11.44 -9.25 -0.22
N PHE A 128 10.29 -9.12 0.41
CA PHE A 128 10.15 -9.20 1.86
C PHE A 128 9.67 -10.58 2.30
N SER A 129 10.47 -11.23 3.16
CA SER A 129 10.09 -12.45 3.86
C SER A 129 9.52 -12.10 5.23
N GLY A 130 8.22 -12.41 5.45
CA GLY A 130 7.58 -12.18 6.72
C GLY A 130 8.01 -13.17 7.82
N TYR A 131 8.56 -14.33 7.45
CA TYR A 131 8.96 -15.37 8.43
C TYR A 131 10.20 -14.98 9.23
N ASP A 132 11.15 -14.31 8.60
CA ASP A 132 12.41 -13.86 9.22
C ASP A 132 12.54 -12.33 9.21
N SER A 133 11.47 -11.63 8.84
CA SER A 133 11.42 -10.16 8.73
C SER A 133 12.63 -9.60 7.98
N ALA A 134 12.95 -10.22 6.85
CA ALA A 134 14.12 -9.95 6.05
C ALA A 134 13.76 -9.36 4.70
N VAL A 135 14.66 -8.57 4.14
CA VAL A 135 14.55 -8.04 2.78
C VAL A 135 15.69 -8.59 1.94
N ASP A 136 15.32 -9.23 0.86
CA ASP A 136 16.23 -9.71 -0.17
C ASP A 136 16.10 -8.82 -1.42
N ARG A 137 17.21 -8.64 -2.14
CA ARG A 137 17.22 -8.01 -3.47
C ARG A 137 17.58 -9.06 -4.50
N MET A 138 16.75 -9.21 -5.52
CA MET A 138 17.02 -10.04 -6.69
C MET A 138 17.52 -9.17 -7.84
N ALA A 139 18.71 -9.44 -8.31
CA ALA A 139 19.30 -8.76 -9.45
C ALA A 139 18.70 -9.24 -10.78
N GLY A 140 18.98 -8.51 -11.88
CA GLY A 140 18.46 -8.84 -13.21
C GLY A 140 18.91 -10.21 -13.75
N ASP A 141 20.00 -10.78 -13.25
CA ASP A 141 20.47 -12.14 -13.56
C ASP A 141 19.78 -13.24 -12.72
N GLY A 142 18.89 -12.86 -11.81
CA GLY A 142 18.15 -13.77 -10.92
C GLY A 142 18.90 -14.11 -9.63
N SER A 143 20.12 -13.60 -9.42
CA SER A 143 20.83 -13.79 -8.16
C SER A 143 20.12 -13.02 -7.03
N VAL A 144 20.02 -13.65 -5.85
CA VAL A 144 19.34 -13.09 -4.68
C VAL A 144 20.36 -12.82 -3.58
N LYS A 145 20.34 -11.60 -3.04
CA LYS A 145 21.18 -11.17 -1.93
C LYS A 145 20.34 -10.61 -0.81
N ARG A 146 20.57 -11.05 0.41
CA ARG A 146 20.00 -10.44 1.60
C ARG A 146 20.60 -9.06 1.84
N ILE A 147 19.75 -8.04 1.98
CA ILE A 147 20.14 -6.66 2.23
C ILE A 147 19.72 -6.15 3.60
N PHE A 148 18.78 -6.85 4.25
CA PHE A 148 18.32 -6.55 5.61
C PHE A 148 17.82 -7.81 6.29
N GLU A 149 18.06 -7.92 7.59
CA GLU A 149 17.53 -8.98 8.46
C GLU A 149 17.35 -8.41 9.87
N THR A 150 16.19 -8.65 10.48
CA THR A 150 15.97 -8.33 11.89
C THR A 150 16.47 -9.46 12.79
N ALA A 151 16.56 -9.17 14.09
CA ALA A 151 16.84 -10.21 15.10
C ALA A 151 15.77 -11.33 15.04
N LYS A 152 16.19 -12.56 15.33
CA LYS A 152 15.44 -13.82 15.15
C LYS A 152 14.07 -13.93 15.86
N ASP A 153 13.69 -12.96 16.68
CA ASP A 153 12.44 -12.95 17.44
C ASP A 153 11.40 -11.97 16.85
N ALA A 154 11.60 -11.54 15.61
CA ALA A 154 10.67 -10.64 14.94
C ALA A 154 9.48 -11.43 14.38
N TYR A 155 8.28 -10.99 14.70
CA TYR A 155 7.05 -11.52 14.13
C TYR A 155 6.52 -10.54 13.09
N TYR A 156 6.25 -11.05 11.89
CA TYR A 156 5.43 -10.34 10.94
C TYR A 156 3.97 -10.53 11.34
N THR A 157 3.32 -9.46 11.72
CA THR A 157 1.86 -9.44 11.81
C THR A 157 1.34 -9.01 10.46
N ASP A 158 0.41 -9.76 9.90
CA ASP A 158 -0.28 -9.39 8.66
C ASP A 158 -0.94 -8.03 8.87
N SER A 159 -0.26 -6.99 8.45
CA SER A 159 -0.71 -5.64 8.59
C SER A 159 -1.11 -5.10 7.22
N ARG A 160 -2.24 -4.41 7.17
CA ARG A 160 -2.71 -3.73 5.96
C ARG A 160 -1.84 -2.54 5.55
N ALA A 161 -0.90 -2.13 6.40
CA ALA A 161 0.07 -1.10 6.04
C ALA A 161 1.11 -1.66 5.06
N PRO A 162 1.55 -0.87 4.09
CA PRO A 162 2.61 -1.27 3.17
C PRO A 162 3.90 -1.55 3.94
N VAL A 163 4.60 -2.61 3.56
CA VAL A 163 5.96 -2.89 4.04
C VAL A 163 6.95 -2.00 3.30
N PHE A 164 6.81 -1.92 1.98
CA PHE A 164 7.56 -1.01 1.13
C PHE A 164 6.74 0.24 0.84
N ILE A 165 7.37 1.40 0.92
CA ILE A 165 6.76 2.70 0.70
C ILE A 165 7.62 3.46 -0.29
N ARG A 166 7.06 3.77 -1.45
CA ARG A 166 7.73 4.55 -2.48
C ARG A 166 7.51 6.05 -2.24
N SER A 167 8.59 6.83 -2.30
CA SER A 167 8.54 8.28 -2.26
C SER A 167 9.52 8.83 -3.30
N GLY A 168 9.00 9.30 -4.42
CA GLY A 168 9.81 9.66 -5.59
C GLY A 168 10.65 8.49 -6.09
N HIS A 169 11.96 8.64 -6.07
CA HIS A 169 12.90 7.59 -6.45
C HIS A 169 13.35 6.70 -5.28
N ASP A 170 13.08 7.12 -4.05
CA ASP A 170 13.46 6.37 -2.86
C ASP A 170 12.40 5.31 -2.51
N ILE A 171 12.87 4.18 -2.00
CA ILE A 171 12.03 3.16 -1.40
C ILE A 171 12.40 3.04 0.07
N TYR A 172 11.40 3.14 0.89
CA TYR A 172 11.50 2.93 2.33
C TYR A 172 10.83 1.62 2.69
N PHE A 173 11.24 1.03 3.80
CA PHE A 173 10.53 -0.11 4.35
C PHE A 173 10.48 -0.05 5.87
N GLN A 174 9.46 -0.68 6.41
CA GLN A 174 9.27 -0.88 7.84
C GLN A 174 8.94 -2.34 8.11
N THR A 175 9.40 -2.84 9.23
CA THR A 175 9.11 -4.21 9.67
C THR A 175 8.89 -4.24 11.17
N GLU A 176 8.02 -5.12 11.63
CA GLU A 176 7.86 -5.39 13.05
C GLU A 176 8.92 -6.43 13.49
N PRO A 177 9.51 -6.29 14.65
CA PRO A 177 9.26 -5.33 15.72
C PRO A 177 10.15 -4.08 15.68
N SER A 178 10.70 -3.70 14.53
CA SER A 178 11.54 -2.52 14.42
C SER A 178 10.75 -1.23 14.68
N ASP A 179 11.34 -0.31 15.39
CA ASP A 179 10.86 1.04 15.62
C ASP A 179 11.51 2.04 14.66
N SER A 180 12.13 1.53 13.60
CA SER A 180 12.79 2.34 12.60
C SER A 180 12.14 2.18 11.24
N LEU A 181 12.15 3.27 10.49
CA LEU A 181 11.93 3.30 9.07
C LEU A 181 13.29 3.26 8.40
N TYR A 182 13.46 2.37 7.45
CA TYR A 182 14.70 2.18 6.71
C TYR A 182 14.53 2.69 5.29
N ARG A 183 15.55 3.33 4.74
CA ARG A 183 15.67 3.65 3.33
C ARG A 183 16.51 2.57 2.65
N ILE A 184 16.03 2.06 1.52
CA ILE A 184 16.79 1.16 0.65
C ILE A 184 17.89 1.95 -0.05
N THR A 185 19.09 1.40 -0.06
CA THR A 185 20.26 1.93 -0.78
C THR A 185 20.77 0.92 -1.80
N HIS A 186 21.65 1.32 -2.70
CA HIS A 186 22.25 0.41 -3.68
C HIS A 186 22.91 -0.83 -3.04
N THR A 187 23.53 -0.70 -1.88
CA THR A 187 24.28 -1.77 -1.23
C THR A 187 23.56 -2.48 -0.09
N GLY A 188 22.46 -1.90 0.41
CA GLY A 188 21.73 -2.41 1.57
C GLY A 188 20.60 -1.49 1.98
N CYS A 189 20.58 -1.11 3.25
CA CYS A 189 19.61 -0.15 3.79
C CYS A 189 20.24 0.69 4.91
N GLU A 190 19.65 1.84 5.18
CA GLU A 190 20.04 2.73 6.27
C GLU A 190 18.81 3.21 7.04
N VAL A 191 18.99 3.57 8.31
CA VAL A 191 17.90 4.13 9.13
C VAL A 191 17.59 5.53 8.63
N ALA A 192 16.38 5.74 8.14
CA ALA A 192 15.88 7.04 7.70
C ALA A 192 15.22 7.80 8.85
N ALA A 193 14.49 7.09 9.72
CA ALA A 193 13.89 7.64 10.92
C ALA A 193 13.81 6.55 12.01
N ALA A 194 13.95 6.95 13.25
CA ALA A 194 13.71 6.09 14.39
C ALA A 194 12.61 6.71 15.26
N TYR A 195 11.69 5.88 15.71
CA TYR A 195 10.56 6.31 16.53
C TYR A 195 10.85 5.98 17.99
N ASP A 196 10.73 6.97 18.86
CA ASP A 196 10.75 6.76 20.31
C ASP A 196 9.30 6.56 20.78
N TYR A 197 8.92 5.28 20.94
CA TYR A 197 7.62 4.94 21.51
C TYR A 197 7.73 4.91 23.03
N MET A 198 6.90 5.69 23.67
CA MET A 198 6.73 5.58 25.12
C MET A 198 6.41 4.13 25.49
N ASN A 199 7.23 3.55 26.39
CA ASN A 199 7.10 2.18 26.91
C ASN A 199 7.49 1.05 25.93
N ARG A 200 8.53 1.24 25.15
CA ARG A 200 9.10 0.19 24.27
C ARG A 200 9.34 -1.14 24.99
N GLU A 201 9.96 -1.09 26.16
CA GLU A 201 10.26 -2.30 26.95
C GLU A 201 8.98 -3.02 27.42
N GLU A 202 7.96 -2.26 27.80
CA GLU A 202 6.66 -2.81 28.19
C GLU A 202 5.93 -3.43 27.01
N ALA A 203 5.93 -2.78 25.86
CA ALA A 203 5.33 -3.31 24.63
C ALA A 203 6.04 -4.59 24.18
N GLN A 204 7.37 -4.65 24.23
CA GLN A 204 8.15 -5.83 23.91
C GLN A 204 7.96 -6.98 24.92
N ALA A 205 7.87 -6.65 26.21
CA ALA A 205 7.61 -7.65 27.25
C ALA A 205 6.22 -8.28 27.09
N ARG A 206 5.21 -7.50 26.75
CA ARG A 206 3.84 -8.00 26.51
C ARG A 206 3.72 -8.80 25.22
N HIS A 207 4.44 -8.43 24.15
CA HIS A 207 4.53 -9.24 22.93
C HIS A 207 5.07 -10.66 23.18
N ARG A 208 5.93 -10.82 24.18
CA ARG A 208 6.51 -12.13 24.55
C ARG A 208 5.60 -12.99 25.42
N THR A 209 4.68 -12.39 26.17
CA THR A 209 3.93 -13.07 27.21
C THR A 209 2.44 -13.23 26.95
N GLU A 210 1.88 -12.43 26.04
CA GLU A 210 0.45 -12.48 25.72
C GLU A 210 0.27 -12.81 24.23
N SER A 211 -0.44 -13.89 23.96
CA SER A 211 -1.01 -14.12 22.63
C SER A 211 -2.01 -12.96 22.37
N LEU A 212 -1.58 -11.99 21.58
CA LEU A 212 -2.31 -10.76 21.34
C LEU A 212 -3.54 -11.01 20.44
N ILE A 213 -4.51 -11.73 20.97
CA ILE A 213 -5.81 -11.93 20.33
C ILE A 213 -6.80 -10.96 20.98
N GLY A 214 -7.26 -9.96 20.20
CA GLY A 214 -8.35 -9.07 20.61
C GLY A 214 -7.97 -7.59 20.77
N LEU A 215 -8.91 -6.80 21.32
CA LEU A 215 -8.82 -5.34 21.45
C LEU A 215 -7.59 -4.83 22.22
N LYS A 216 -7.02 -5.62 23.12
CA LYS A 216 -5.79 -5.26 23.84
C LYS A 216 -4.55 -5.25 22.94
N ALA A 217 -4.54 -6.03 21.86
CA ALA A 217 -3.49 -5.98 20.85
C ALA A 217 -3.44 -4.61 20.14
N MET A 218 -4.57 -3.92 20.06
CA MET A 218 -4.67 -2.61 19.40
C MET A 218 -4.05 -1.47 20.21
N GLU A 219 -3.97 -1.58 21.53
CA GLU A 219 -3.33 -0.56 22.39
C GLU A 219 -1.82 -0.49 22.20
N TYR A 220 -1.22 -1.55 21.66
CA TYR A 220 0.22 -1.70 21.47
C TYR A 220 0.62 -1.75 20.00
N VAL A 221 -0.32 -1.49 19.09
CA VAL A 221 -0.02 -1.41 17.65
C VAL A 221 0.86 -0.19 17.40
N ARG A 222 2.05 -0.44 16.89
CA ARG A 222 2.97 0.61 16.49
C ARG A 222 2.36 1.45 15.38
N PRO A 223 2.65 2.75 15.33
CA PRO A 223 2.29 3.54 14.17
C PRO A 223 2.92 2.91 12.94
N LYS A 224 2.12 2.73 11.91
CA LYS A 224 2.56 2.24 10.61
C LYS A 224 2.63 3.41 9.68
N VAL A 225 3.80 3.63 9.10
CA VAL A 225 3.96 4.66 8.09
C VAL A 225 3.20 4.22 6.85
N LEU A 226 2.34 5.08 6.37
CA LEU A 226 1.56 4.89 5.14
C LEU A 226 2.18 5.63 3.97
N CYS A 227 2.81 6.76 4.25
CA CYS A 227 3.40 7.63 3.26
C CYS A 227 4.63 8.33 3.84
N VAL A 228 5.66 8.47 3.02
CA VAL A 228 6.85 9.28 3.29
C VAL A 228 6.87 10.41 2.28
N MET A 229 6.93 11.65 2.78
CA MET A 229 7.10 12.84 1.95
C MET A 229 8.47 13.42 2.23
N ARG A 230 9.18 13.80 1.18
CA ARG A 230 10.52 14.37 1.30
C ARG A 230 10.55 15.79 0.74
N ASP A 231 11.07 16.72 1.54
CA ASP A 231 11.38 18.09 1.12
C ASP A 231 12.85 18.39 1.46
N GLY A 232 13.73 18.25 0.49
CA GLY A 232 15.17 18.30 0.70
C GLY A 232 15.65 17.21 1.67
N ASP A 233 16.19 17.62 2.83
CA ASP A 233 16.65 16.70 3.88
C ASP A 233 15.56 16.40 4.92
N ASN A 234 14.42 17.11 4.86
CA ASN A 234 13.32 16.89 5.79
C ASN A 234 12.42 15.76 5.33
N LEU A 235 12.08 14.87 6.25
CA LEU A 235 11.10 13.83 6.06
C LEU A 235 9.84 14.14 6.85
N SER A 236 8.71 13.94 6.21
CA SER A 236 7.39 14.01 6.84
C SER A 236 6.66 12.70 6.60
N PHE A 237 5.82 12.31 7.55
CA PHE A 237 5.20 10.98 7.53
C PHE A 237 3.71 11.09 7.75
N ILE A 238 2.93 10.34 6.96
CA ILE A 238 1.56 9.98 7.31
C ILE A 238 1.61 8.58 7.88
N TYR A 239 1.08 8.39 9.07
CA TYR A 239 1.10 7.11 9.73
C TYR A 239 -0.20 6.82 10.48
N ASN A 240 -0.51 5.56 10.62
CA ASN A 240 -1.65 5.09 11.38
C ASN A 240 -1.22 4.75 12.82
N ARG A 241 -1.75 5.45 13.80
CA ARG A 241 -1.50 5.18 15.23
C ARG A 241 -2.47 4.16 15.83
N ILE A 242 -3.70 4.17 15.35
CA ILE A 242 -4.78 3.29 15.79
C ILE A 242 -5.58 2.96 14.53
N VAL A 243 -6.28 1.84 14.49
CA VAL A 243 -7.00 1.33 13.31
C VAL A 243 -7.85 2.36 12.55
N TYR A 244 -8.22 3.48 13.19
CA TYR A 244 -9.08 4.52 12.60
C TYR A 244 -8.53 5.94 12.71
N ASN A 245 -7.32 6.14 13.25
CA ASN A 245 -6.73 7.48 13.41
C ASN A 245 -5.45 7.60 12.61
N VAL A 246 -5.49 8.48 11.62
CA VAL A 246 -4.31 8.87 10.86
C VAL A 246 -3.68 10.09 11.51
N SER A 247 -2.39 10.06 11.71
CA SER A 247 -1.61 11.16 12.23
C SER A 247 -0.51 11.51 11.24
N MET A 248 -0.08 12.75 11.26
CA MET A 248 1.02 13.22 10.45
C MET A 248 2.08 13.86 11.33
N GLU A 249 3.33 13.59 11.03
CA GLU A 249 4.45 14.38 11.47
C GLU A 249 4.92 15.23 10.30
N TYR A 250 4.84 16.54 10.47
CA TYR A 250 5.25 17.50 9.46
C TYR A 250 6.17 18.53 10.10
N ASN A 251 7.37 18.71 9.58
CA ASN A 251 8.40 19.58 10.12
C ASN A 251 8.68 19.37 11.64
N GLY A 252 8.65 18.11 12.10
CA GLY A 252 8.86 17.77 13.51
C GLY A 252 7.68 18.08 14.44
N GLU A 253 6.55 18.53 13.91
CA GLU A 253 5.33 18.76 14.68
C GLU A 253 4.27 17.69 14.41
N TYR A 254 3.63 17.22 15.48
CA TYR A 254 2.56 16.23 15.40
C TYR A 254 1.21 16.89 15.14
N HIS A 255 0.55 16.40 14.13
CA HIS A 255 -0.78 16.82 13.75
C HIS A 255 -1.71 15.61 13.70
N ASN A 256 -2.81 15.68 14.45
CA ASN A 256 -3.86 14.69 14.34
C ASN A 256 -4.83 15.14 13.24
N PHE A 257 -4.96 14.33 12.20
CA PHE A 257 -6.07 14.50 11.29
C PHE A 257 -7.33 13.93 11.93
N ALA A 258 -8.40 14.69 11.88
CA ALA A 258 -9.75 14.16 12.11
C ALA A 258 -10.21 13.32 10.91
N LEU A 259 -9.29 12.64 10.24
CA LEU A 259 -9.57 11.79 9.09
C LEU A 259 -10.09 10.43 9.56
N ASN A 260 -11.13 10.47 10.36
CA ASN A 260 -12.01 9.33 10.60
C ASN A 260 -12.75 8.95 9.32
N ILE A 261 -12.11 9.19 8.14
CA ILE A 261 -12.75 9.20 6.88
C ILE A 261 -12.26 7.99 6.14
N ALA A 262 -13.19 7.18 6.00
CA ALA A 262 -13.51 6.42 4.83
C ALA A 262 -12.41 6.55 3.78
N GLY A 263 -11.42 5.86 3.62
CA GLY A 263 -10.37 5.92 2.63
C GLY A 263 -8.97 6.00 3.20
N LEU A 264 -8.64 6.90 4.12
CA LEU A 264 -7.27 6.93 4.68
C LEU A 264 -7.02 5.84 5.72
N SER A 265 -8.04 5.35 6.41
CA SER A 265 -7.89 4.20 7.30
C SER A 265 -7.50 2.91 6.57
N ASN A 266 -7.78 2.85 5.27
CA ASN A 266 -7.41 1.77 4.36
C ASN A 266 -6.46 2.27 3.26
N ALA A 267 -5.56 3.22 3.57
CA ALA A 267 -4.56 3.65 2.59
C ALA A 267 -3.71 2.45 2.16
N LEU A 268 -3.73 2.19 0.88
CA LEU A 268 -3.14 0.98 0.28
C LEU A 268 -1.84 1.28 -0.44
N ALA A 269 -1.71 2.49 -1.01
CA ALA A 269 -0.59 2.82 -1.86
C ALA A 269 -0.27 4.31 -1.87
N MET A 270 1.00 4.61 -2.10
CA MET A 270 1.48 5.88 -2.64
C MET A 270 1.87 5.67 -4.09
N THR A 271 1.29 6.46 -4.97
CA THR A 271 1.67 6.47 -6.38
C THR A 271 1.93 7.90 -6.83
N GLY A 272 3.19 8.21 -7.12
CA GLY A 272 3.63 9.59 -7.32
C GLY A 272 3.38 10.43 -6.05
N ASN A 273 2.62 11.52 -6.18
CA ASN A 273 2.19 12.37 -5.07
C ASN A 273 0.75 12.06 -4.59
N LYS A 274 0.20 10.91 -4.95
CA LYS A 274 -1.15 10.50 -4.59
C LYS A 274 -1.13 9.43 -3.51
N LEU A 275 -1.85 9.69 -2.42
CA LEU A 275 -2.16 8.69 -1.41
C LEU A 275 -3.54 8.10 -1.72
N VAL A 276 -3.57 6.82 -2.00
CA VAL A 276 -4.78 6.12 -2.45
C VAL A 276 -5.30 5.20 -1.36
N GLY A 277 -6.55 5.38 -1.01
CA GLY A 277 -7.35 4.47 -0.19
C GLY A 277 -8.58 4.00 -0.96
N TRP A 278 -9.46 3.25 -0.31
CA TRP A 278 -10.72 2.85 -0.89
C TRP A 278 -11.83 2.65 0.13
N ILE A 279 -13.05 2.82 -0.33
CA ILE A 279 -14.29 2.57 0.41
C ILE A 279 -15.26 1.77 -0.45
N TYR A 280 -16.27 1.17 0.17
CA TYR A 280 -17.39 0.64 -0.59
C TYR A 280 -18.40 1.75 -0.91
N SER A 281 -19.08 1.64 -2.04
CA SER A 281 -20.06 2.62 -2.53
C SER A 281 -21.13 2.96 -1.49
N HIS A 282 -21.62 1.99 -0.73
CA HIS A 282 -22.62 2.23 0.33
C HIS A 282 -22.11 3.08 1.50
N ASN A 283 -20.79 3.28 1.61
CA ASN A 283 -20.16 4.14 2.62
C ASN A 283 -19.83 5.55 2.09
N TYR A 284 -20.07 5.81 0.81
CA TYR A 284 -19.84 7.12 0.24
C TYR A 284 -21.04 8.03 0.46
N ASP A 285 -20.79 9.18 1.07
CA ASP A 285 -21.75 10.25 1.31
C ASP A 285 -21.13 11.57 0.84
N PRO A 286 -21.64 12.17 -0.26
CA PRO A 286 -21.11 13.41 -0.80
C PRO A 286 -21.16 14.59 0.19
N ASP A 287 -22.25 14.74 0.95
CA ASP A 287 -22.40 15.82 1.91
C ASP A 287 -21.39 15.71 3.05
N LEU A 288 -21.16 14.47 3.51
CA LEU A 288 -20.14 14.19 4.49
C LEU A 288 -18.75 14.45 3.92
N ALA A 289 -18.46 14.02 2.70
CA ALA A 289 -17.19 14.26 2.02
C ALA A 289 -16.90 15.76 1.89
N ALA A 290 -17.88 16.57 1.45
CA ALA A 290 -17.75 18.02 1.37
C ALA A 290 -17.46 18.68 2.72
N THR A 291 -18.09 18.18 3.80
CA THR A 291 -17.86 18.68 5.16
C THR A 291 -16.42 18.36 5.64
N ILE A 292 -15.95 17.19 5.33
CA ILE A 292 -14.67 16.67 5.79
C ILE A 292 -13.50 17.33 5.07
N TYR A 293 -13.63 17.54 3.77
CA TYR A 293 -12.63 18.14 2.91
C TYR A 293 -12.87 19.63 2.66
N ASP A 294 -13.53 20.32 3.62
CA ASP A 294 -13.72 21.77 3.53
C ASP A 294 -12.40 22.49 3.27
N GLY A 295 -12.37 23.36 2.27
CA GLY A 295 -11.17 24.08 1.82
C GLY A 295 -10.25 23.31 0.87
N VAL A 296 -10.53 22.02 0.57
CA VAL A 296 -9.79 21.20 -0.37
C VAL A 296 -10.54 21.10 -1.70
N GLU A 297 -9.84 21.09 -2.83
CA GLU A 297 -10.46 20.82 -4.13
C GLU A 297 -11.03 19.40 -4.15
N LEU A 298 -12.36 19.29 -4.32
CA LEU A 298 -13.08 18.03 -4.25
C LEU A 298 -13.63 17.64 -5.61
N HIS A 299 -13.29 16.44 -6.09
CA HIS A 299 -13.82 15.83 -7.30
C HIS A 299 -14.76 14.68 -6.88
N GLU A 300 -16.05 14.97 -6.91
CA GLU A 300 -17.09 14.00 -6.57
C GLU A 300 -17.38 13.05 -7.75
N ILE A 301 -18.10 11.98 -7.46
CA ILE A 301 -18.51 11.03 -8.50
C ILE A 301 -19.66 11.65 -9.29
N ASP A 302 -19.47 11.77 -10.61
CA ASP A 302 -20.51 12.21 -11.52
C ASP A 302 -21.70 11.25 -11.51
N ASP A 303 -22.90 11.80 -11.61
CA ASP A 303 -24.17 11.04 -11.67
C ASP A 303 -24.31 10.02 -10.51
N TRP A 304 -23.91 10.43 -9.28
CA TRP A 304 -24.09 9.60 -8.09
C TRP A 304 -25.57 9.37 -7.81
N ASP A 305 -25.98 8.10 -7.76
CA ASP A 305 -27.36 7.68 -7.55
C ASP A 305 -27.47 6.46 -6.59
N ASP A 306 -28.71 6.07 -6.31
CA ASP A 306 -28.97 4.92 -5.43
C ASP A 306 -28.49 3.61 -6.05
N ALA A 307 -28.47 3.47 -7.38
CA ALA A 307 -27.98 2.26 -8.04
C ALA A 307 -26.48 2.07 -7.82
N LYS A 308 -25.69 3.15 -7.98
CA LYS A 308 -24.26 3.12 -7.64
C LYS A 308 -24.02 2.87 -6.17
N ARG A 309 -24.82 3.49 -5.28
CA ARG A 309 -24.73 3.28 -3.83
C ARG A 309 -24.96 1.82 -3.44
N GLU A 310 -26.00 1.20 -4.00
CA GLU A 310 -26.40 -0.18 -3.68
C GLU A 310 -25.55 -1.24 -4.38
N SER A 311 -24.75 -0.87 -5.37
CA SER A 311 -23.91 -1.80 -6.13
C SER A 311 -22.88 -2.53 -5.25
N GLY A 312 -22.42 -1.88 -4.19
CA GLY A 312 -21.34 -2.38 -3.35
C GLY A 312 -19.94 -2.27 -3.99
N ASN A 313 -19.82 -1.64 -5.16
CA ASN A 313 -18.55 -1.48 -5.85
C ASN A 313 -17.58 -0.61 -5.05
N PRO A 314 -16.27 -0.88 -5.13
CA PRO A 314 -15.28 -0.02 -4.51
C PRO A 314 -15.21 1.36 -5.17
N ILE A 315 -14.88 2.34 -4.35
CA ILE A 315 -14.53 3.70 -4.74
C ILE A 315 -13.10 3.93 -4.29
N LEU A 316 -12.21 4.29 -5.19
CA LEU A 316 -10.90 4.77 -4.82
C LEU A 316 -11.01 6.20 -4.28
N VAL A 317 -10.35 6.47 -3.16
CA VAL A 317 -10.24 7.80 -2.57
C VAL A 317 -8.80 8.26 -2.77
N ILE A 318 -8.62 9.18 -3.69
CA ILE A 318 -7.31 9.59 -4.20
C ILE A 318 -6.99 10.97 -3.66
N HIS A 319 -6.07 11.04 -2.69
CA HIS A 319 -5.61 12.29 -2.10
C HIS A 319 -4.35 12.75 -2.83
N THR A 320 -4.43 13.83 -3.58
CA THR A 320 -3.24 14.47 -4.15
C THR A 320 -2.61 15.35 -3.08
N LEU A 321 -1.36 15.05 -2.71
CA LEU A 321 -0.64 15.77 -1.69
C LEU A 321 -0.02 17.05 -2.25
N ALA A 322 -0.03 18.13 -1.47
CA ALA A 322 0.47 19.44 -1.90
C ALA A 322 2.00 19.50 -2.01
N LYS A 323 2.69 18.61 -1.26
CA LYS A 323 4.15 18.54 -1.23
C LYS A 323 4.56 17.07 -1.15
N CYS A 324 5.14 16.58 -2.22
CA CYS A 324 5.84 15.28 -2.29
C CYS A 324 7.08 15.44 -3.15
#